data_2558c97448188d4aaa077b7f15040a1d
#
_entry.id   2558c97448188d4aaa077b7f15040a1d
#
_cell.length_a   1.000
_cell.length_b   1.000
_cell.length_c   1.000
_cell.angle_alpha   90.00
_cell.angle_beta   90.00
_cell.angle_gamma   90.00
#
_symmetry.space_group_name_H-M   'P 1'
#
loop_
_entity.id
_entity.type
_entity.pdbx_description
1 polymer ?
#
loop_
_entity_poly.entity_id
_entity_poly.type
_entity_poly.pdbx_seq_one_letter_code
_entity_poly.pdbx_strand_id
1 'polypeptide(L)'
;RGGFGPLEQLSAEAKNYIAPLPLNYVRNEGVETYFRSMEMPGAKKEDTEKLAKAQALKDATMGWSIAQNIGSYFVHLNGSFHSANQAGIITYLNRYRPGLKIATVEVVRQEKTDKLDKDVMRKADFYICVPTDMTTTY
;
A
#
# COMPACT_ATOMS: atom_id res chain seq x y z
N ARG A 1 10.55 5.60 -13.06
CA ARG A 1 9.67 5.37 -14.22
C ARG A 1 10.01 4.12 -15.05
N GLY A 2 11.12 3.41 -14.80
CA GLY A 2 11.60 2.25 -15.57
C GLY A 2 11.13 0.86 -15.10
N GLY A 3 10.15 0.74 -14.21
CA GLY A 3 9.82 -0.54 -13.58
C GLY A 3 10.93 -0.99 -12.63
N PHE A 4 11.26 -2.29 -12.58
CA PHE A 4 12.30 -2.80 -11.68
C PHE A 4 13.71 -2.82 -12.29
N GLY A 5 13.85 -2.69 -13.61
CA GLY A 5 15.16 -2.72 -14.27
C GLY A 5 16.20 -1.76 -13.69
N PRO A 6 15.86 -0.48 -13.42
CA PRO A 6 16.79 0.46 -12.81
C PRO A 6 17.24 0.11 -11.39
N LEU A 7 16.53 -0.77 -10.66
CA LEU A 7 16.90 -1.15 -9.29
C LEU A 7 18.22 -1.95 -9.25
N GLU A 8 18.51 -2.71 -10.29
CA GLU A 8 19.75 -3.47 -10.39
C GLU A 8 20.99 -2.56 -10.47
N GLN A 9 20.79 -1.33 -11.00
CA GLN A 9 21.84 -0.34 -11.20
C GLN A 9 22.07 0.57 -9.98
N LEU A 10 21.28 0.41 -8.92
CA LEU A 10 21.47 1.15 -7.67
C LEU A 10 22.80 0.79 -7.03
N SER A 11 23.45 1.77 -6.38
CA SER A 11 24.62 1.53 -5.56
C SER A 11 24.29 0.55 -4.41
N ALA A 12 25.34 -0.11 -3.87
CA ALA A 12 25.17 -0.98 -2.72
C ALA A 12 24.54 -0.24 -1.52
N GLU A 13 24.94 1.02 -1.31
CA GLU A 13 24.37 1.87 -0.27
C GLU A 13 22.87 2.12 -0.50
N ALA A 14 22.48 2.51 -1.72
CA ALA A 14 21.08 2.77 -2.05
C ALA A 14 20.19 1.52 -1.90
N LYS A 15 20.73 0.32 -2.17
CA LYS A 15 20.03 -0.95 -1.97
C LYS A 15 19.71 -1.24 -0.50
N ASN A 16 20.41 -0.66 0.44
CA ASN A 16 20.12 -0.82 1.88
C ASN A 16 18.83 -0.11 2.33
N TYR A 17 18.33 0.83 1.53
CA TYR A 17 17.11 1.61 1.84
C TYR A 17 15.84 1.06 1.21
N ILE A 18 15.93 -0.04 0.49
CA ILE A 18 14.78 -0.68 -0.16
C ILE A 18 14.66 -2.15 0.27
N ALA A 19 13.52 -2.76 -0.04
CA ALA A 19 13.36 -4.21 0.13
C ALA A 19 14.45 -4.98 -0.60
N PRO A 20 14.85 -6.18 -0.09
CA PRO A 20 15.85 -7.02 -0.75
C PRO A 20 15.50 -7.32 -2.21
N LEU A 21 16.52 -7.30 -3.06
CA LEU A 21 16.39 -7.67 -4.46
C LEU A 21 16.81 -9.14 -4.69
N PRO A 22 16.25 -9.84 -5.68
CA PRO A 22 15.24 -9.40 -6.62
C PRO A 22 13.86 -9.23 -5.96
N LEU A 23 13.12 -8.17 -6.33
CA LEU A 23 11.79 -7.94 -5.81
C LEU A 23 10.78 -8.85 -6.49
N ASN A 24 10.15 -9.74 -5.73
CA ASN A 24 9.04 -10.54 -6.21
C ASN A 24 7.78 -9.69 -6.35
N TYR A 25 7.50 -9.24 -7.56
CA TYR A 25 6.31 -8.44 -7.85
C TYR A 25 5.03 -9.18 -7.48
N VAL A 26 4.21 -8.54 -6.67
CA VAL A 26 2.83 -8.96 -6.40
C VAL A 26 1.91 -7.98 -7.07
N ARG A 27 1.12 -8.50 -7.99
CA ARG A 27 0.09 -7.71 -8.65
C ARG A 27 -0.97 -7.30 -7.63
N ASN A 28 -1.30 -6.02 -7.62
CA ASN A 28 -2.39 -5.46 -6.83
C ASN A 28 -3.43 -4.86 -7.80
N GLU A 29 -4.53 -5.58 -8.00
CA GLU A 29 -5.57 -5.16 -8.95
C GLU A 29 -6.23 -3.83 -8.55
N GLY A 30 -6.34 -3.55 -7.25
CA GLY A 30 -6.86 -2.28 -6.76
C GLY A 30 -5.98 -1.10 -7.19
N VAL A 31 -4.66 -1.28 -7.11
CA VAL A 31 -3.66 -0.31 -7.58
C VAL A 31 -3.78 -0.07 -9.08
N GLU A 32 -3.84 -1.14 -9.86
CA GLU A 32 -3.95 -1.04 -11.32
C GLU A 32 -5.27 -0.38 -11.73
N THR A 33 -6.38 -0.74 -11.08
CA THR A 33 -7.70 -0.15 -11.34
C THR A 33 -7.71 1.34 -11.01
N TYR A 34 -7.12 1.73 -9.87
CA TYR A 34 -6.99 3.12 -9.47
C TYR A 34 -6.21 3.95 -10.50
N PHE A 35 -5.05 3.45 -10.95
CA PHE A 35 -4.27 4.18 -11.97
C PHE A 35 -4.95 4.24 -13.33
N ARG A 36 -5.74 3.21 -13.70
CA ARG A 36 -6.56 3.26 -14.92
C ARG A 36 -7.69 4.28 -14.81
N SER A 37 -8.33 4.40 -13.63
CA SER A 37 -9.43 5.34 -13.44
C SER A 37 -9.00 6.81 -13.42
N MET A 38 -7.71 7.08 -13.17
CA MET A 38 -7.16 8.43 -13.23
C MET A 38 -7.12 9.04 -14.64
N GLU A 39 -7.45 8.25 -15.68
CA GLU A 39 -7.53 8.70 -17.08
C GLU A 39 -6.54 9.84 -17.42
N MET A 40 -5.25 9.56 -17.23
CA MET A 40 -4.26 10.55 -17.67
C MET A 40 -4.29 10.61 -19.20
N PRO A 41 -4.66 11.72 -19.80
CA PRO A 41 -4.70 11.83 -21.26
C PRO A 41 -3.35 11.41 -21.86
N GLY A 42 -3.38 10.39 -22.72
CA GLY A 42 -2.18 9.84 -23.35
C GLY A 42 -1.40 8.80 -22.54
N ALA A 43 -1.87 8.38 -21.36
CA ALA A 43 -1.23 7.31 -20.60
C ALA A 43 -1.38 5.96 -21.32
N LYS A 44 -0.25 5.29 -21.56
CA LYS A 44 -0.24 3.95 -22.15
C LYS A 44 -0.37 2.88 -21.06
N LYS A 45 -0.85 1.69 -21.43
CA LYS A 45 -0.91 0.52 -20.53
C LYS A 45 0.42 0.25 -19.82
N GLU A 46 1.53 0.45 -20.52
CA GLU A 46 2.88 0.30 -19.98
C GLU A 46 3.18 1.29 -18.84
N ASP A 47 2.63 2.50 -18.88
CA ASP A 47 2.82 3.49 -17.84
C ASP A 47 2.06 3.11 -16.57
N THR A 48 0.85 2.57 -16.71
CA THR A 48 0.07 2.02 -15.59
C THR A 48 0.82 0.87 -14.91
N GLU A 49 1.42 -0.04 -15.69
CA GLU A 49 2.22 -1.14 -15.16
C GLU A 49 3.48 -0.66 -14.43
N LYS A 50 4.16 0.33 -14.97
CA LYS A 50 5.33 0.95 -14.30
C LYS A 50 4.95 1.63 -12.98
N LEU A 51 3.80 2.32 -12.96
CA LEU A 51 3.27 2.93 -11.73
C LEU A 51 2.92 1.86 -10.69
N ALA A 52 2.26 0.78 -11.10
CA ALA A 52 1.94 -0.33 -10.22
C ALA A 52 3.20 -1.01 -9.66
N LYS A 53 4.24 -1.19 -10.47
CA LYS A 53 5.56 -1.68 -10.01
C LYS A 53 6.24 -0.72 -9.04
N ALA A 54 6.18 0.58 -9.29
CA ALA A 54 6.72 1.58 -8.38
C ALA A 54 6.00 1.57 -7.02
N GLN A 55 4.68 1.36 -7.04
CA GLN A 55 3.88 1.21 -5.82
C GLN A 55 4.26 -0.07 -5.07
N ALA A 56 4.41 -1.19 -5.79
CA ALA A 56 4.83 -2.46 -5.20
C ALA A 56 6.21 -2.38 -4.54
N LEU A 57 7.15 -1.61 -5.09
CA LEU A 57 8.45 -1.36 -4.46
C LEU A 57 8.30 -0.61 -3.12
N LYS A 58 7.42 0.39 -3.06
CA LYS A 58 7.15 1.11 -1.80
C LYS A 58 6.53 0.18 -0.77
N ASP A 59 5.51 -0.59 -1.16
CA ASP A 59 4.84 -1.54 -0.28
C ASP A 59 5.80 -2.61 0.26
N ALA A 60 6.65 -3.14 -0.60
CA ALA A 60 7.66 -4.12 -0.21
C ALA A 60 8.69 -3.52 0.75
N THR A 61 9.13 -2.28 0.49
CA THR A 61 10.10 -1.59 1.34
C THR A 61 9.53 -1.29 2.71
N MET A 62 8.28 -0.82 2.79
CA MET A 62 7.58 -0.62 4.05
C MET A 62 7.40 -1.95 4.80
N GLY A 63 6.92 -3.00 4.11
CA GLY A 63 6.75 -4.34 4.68
C GLY A 63 8.07 -4.93 5.20
N TRP A 64 9.17 -4.76 4.45
CA TRP A 64 10.51 -5.16 4.87
C TRP A 64 10.97 -4.40 6.11
N SER A 65 10.84 -3.07 6.10
CA SER A 65 11.21 -2.22 7.23
C SER A 65 10.45 -2.59 8.50
N ILE A 66 9.15 -2.82 8.41
CA ILE A 66 8.33 -3.29 9.53
C ILE A 66 8.85 -4.65 10.01
N ALA A 67 9.07 -5.61 9.12
CA ALA A 67 9.52 -6.95 9.47
C ALA A 67 10.84 -6.96 10.25
N GLN A 68 11.74 -6.02 9.95
CA GLN A 68 13.03 -5.89 10.63
C GLN A 68 12.93 -5.20 12.01
N ASN A 69 11.95 -4.32 12.20
CA ASN A 69 11.86 -3.46 13.37
C ASN A 69 10.72 -3.81 14.33
N ILE A 70 9.86 -4.77 13.98
CA ILE A 70 8.73 -5.14 14.84
C ILE A 70 9.20 -5.83 16.12
N GLY A 71 8.80 -5.25 17.26
CA GLY A 71 8.94 -5.84 18.60
C GLY A 71 7.63 -6.53 19.04
N SER A 72 7.18 -6.25 20.26
CA SER A 72 5.93 -6.80 20.80
C SER A 72 4.69 -6.17 20.14
N TYR A 73 4.73 -4.88 19.87
CA TYR A 73 3.67 -4.12 19.20
C TYR A 73 4.30 -3.18 18.19
N PHE A 74 3.60 -2.97 17.08
CA PHE A 74 4.01 -2.05 16.03
C PHE A 74 2.76 -1.39 15.43
N VAL A 75 2.77 -0.08 15.30
CA VAL A 75 1.73 0.68 14.61
C VAL A 75 2.36 1.34 13.40
N HIS A 76 1.77 1.14 12.23
CA HIS A 76 2.19 1.75 10.98
C HIS A 76 1.06 2.62 10.43
N LEU A 77 1.36 3.87 10.15
CA LEU A 77 0.42 4.81 9.53
C LEU A 77 0.77 4.96 8.05
N ASN A 78 -0.21 4.70 7.20
CA ASN A 78 -0.06 4.81 5.74
C ASN A 78 -1.36 5.29 5.10
N GLY A 79 -1.30 5.73 3.86
CA GLY A 79 -2.51 5.96 3.07
C GLY A 79 -3.22 4.63 2.77
N SER A 80 -4.54 4.62 2.82
CA SER A 80 -5.41 3.43 2.63
C SER A 80 -5.03 2.55 1.46
N PHE A 81 -4.56 3.16 0.40
CA PHE A 81 -4.09 2.54 -0.82
C PHE A 81 -3.01 1.47 -0.63
N HIS A 82 -2.20 1.60 0.44
CA HIS A 82 -1.09 0.69 0.73
C HIS A 82 -1.50 -0.55 1.53
N SER A 83 -2.68 -0.56 2.15
CA SER A 83 -3.14 -1.65 3.03
C SER A 83 -4.57 -2.13 2.77
N ALA A 84 -5.34 -1.43 1.95
CA ALA A 84 -6.71 -1.80 1.64
C ALA A 84 -6.81 -3.22 1.07
N ASN A 85 -7.89 -3.92 1.43
CA ASN A 85 -8.16 -5.31 1.04
C ASN A 85 -7.06 -6.30 1.46
N GLN A 86 -6.34 -6.04 2.54
CA GLN A 86 -5.23 -6.89 3.02
C GLN A 86 -4.11 -7.07 1.96
N ALA A 87 -3.98 -6.10 1.05
CA ALA A 87 -2.99 -6.11 -0.03
C ALA A 87 -1.79 -5.20 0.28
N GLY A 88 -0.98 -4.91 -0.71
CA GLY A 88 0.16 -4.00 -0.60
C GLY A 88 1.14 -4.40 0.49
N ILE A 89 1.33 -3.52 1.48
CA ILE A 89 2.26 -3.74 2.60
C ILE A 89 2.00 -5.08 3.30
N ILE A 90 0.73 -5.43 3.53
CA ILE A 90 0.34 -6.64 4.25
C ILE A 90 0.84 -7.90 3.53
N THR A 91 0.71 -7.91 2.21
CA THR A 91 1.18 -9.04 1.38
C THR A 91 2.69 -9.24 1.50
N TYR A 92 3.46 -8.14 1.42
CA TYR A 92 4.91 -8.22 1.54
C TYR A 92 5.37 -8.52 2.96
N LEU A 93 4.74 -7.92 3.97
CA LEU A 93 5.03 -8.18 5.38
C LEU A 93 4.85 -9.66 5.73
N ASN A 94 3.75 -10.28 5.29
CA ASN A 94 3.52 -11.71 5.49
C ASN A 94 4.57 -12.60 4.82
N ARG A 95 5.18 -12.15 3.72
CA ARG A 95 6.28 -12.87 3.08
C ARG A 95 7.59 -12.75 3.85
N TYR A 96 7.90 -11.54 4.35
CA TYR A 96 9.14 -11.28 5.08
C TYR A 96 9.11 -11.81 6.51
N ARG A 97 7.95 -11.82 7.13
CA ARG A 97 7.75 -12.31 8.50
C ARG A 97 6.40 -12.99 8.65
N PRO A 98 6.30 -14.27 8.26
CA PRO A 98 5.06 -15.04 8.38
C PRO A 98 4.63 -15.20 9.84
N GLY A 99 3.32 -15.37 10.05
CA GLY A 99 2.75 -15.65 11.37
C GLY A 99 2.50 -14.44 12.27
N LEU A 100 2.68 -13.22 11.76
CA LEU A 100 2.28 -12.02 12.49
C LEU A 100 0.76 -11.94 12.60
N LYS A 101 0.29 -11.47 13.74
CA LYS A 101 -1.10 -11.06 13.93
C LYS A 101 -1.22 -9.61 13.47
N ILE A 102 -1.84 -9.38 12.35
CA ILE A 102 -1.99 -8.07 11.72
C ILE A 102 -3.46 -7.68 11.80
N ALA A 103 -3.73 -6.44 12.19
CA ALA A 103 -5.03 -5.83 12.09
C ALA A 103 -4.92 -4.51 11.30
N THR A 104 -5.89 -4.26 10.44
CA THR A 104 -5.98 -3.05 9.64
C THR A 104 -7.10 -2.16 10.14
N VAL A 105 -6.84 -0.86 10.20
CA VAL A 105 -7.82 0.17 10.56
C VAL A 105 -7.91 1.16 9.41
N GLU A 106 -9.10 1.33 8.87
CA GLU A 106 -9.39 2.28 7.80
C GLU A 106 -10.14 3.49 8.35
N VAL A 107 -9.72 4.70 7.98
CA VAL A 107 -10.48 5.93 8.28
C VAL A 107 -11.35 6.26 7.06
N VAL A 108 -12.66 6.28 7.26
CA VAL A 108 -13.64 6.49 6.19
C VAL A 108 -14.37 7.79 6.41
N ARG A 109 -14.41 8.65 5.41
CA ARG A 109 -15.23 9.87 5.40
C ARG A 109 -16.60 9.55 4.81
N GLN A 110 -17.65 9.76 5.58
CA GLN A 110 -19.03 9.53 5.17
C GLN A 110 -19.98 10.50 5.88
N GLU A 111 -21.18 10.72 5.34
CA GLU A 111 -22.15 11.64 5.94
C GLU A 111 -22.68 11.15 7.28
N LYS A 112 -22.96 9.86 7.38
CA LYS A 112 -23.49 9.23 8.60
C LYS A 112 -22.38 8.41 9.26
N THR A 113 -22.00 8.78 10.46
CA THR A 113 -20.89 8.13 11.20
C THR A 113 -21.34 7.01 12.13
N ASP A 114 -22.64 6.83 12.32
CA ASP A 114 -23.24 5.79 13.16
C ASP A 114 -23.32 4.41 12.48
N LYS A 115 -23.19 4.37 11.16
CA LYS A 115 -23.25 3.12 10.38
C LYS A 115 -22.34 3.19 9.18
N LEU A 116 -21.46 2.19 9.06
CA LEU A 116 -20.55 2.05 7.94
C LEU A 116 -21.29 1.84 6.61
N ASP A 117 -20.90 2.59 5.59
CA ASP A 117 -21.42 2.43 4.24
C ASP A 117 -21.01 1.07 3.64
N LYS A 118 -21.94 0.44 2.93
CA LYS A 118 -21.74 -0.92 2.40
C LYS A 118 -20.56 -1.02 1.43
N ASP A 119 -20.28 0.05 0.69
CA ASP A 119 -19.25 0.10 -0.35
C ASP A 119 -17.82 0.04 0.20
N VAL A 120 -17.65 0.35 1.49
CA VAL A 120 -16.33 0.31 2.14
C VAL A 120 -16.13 -0.94 2.99
N MET A 121 -17.18 -1.74 3.17
CA MET A 121 -17.09 -3.00 3.95
C MET A 121 -16.07 -3.96 3.33
N ARG A 122 -15.38 -4.72 4.19
CA ARG A 122 -14.40 -5.76 3.85
C ARG A 122 -13.04 -5.25 3.32
N LYS A 123 -12.80 -3.94 3.36
CA LYS A 123 -11.48 -3.38 2.98
C LYS A 123 -10.48 -3.41 4.12
N ALA A 124 -10.95 -3.44 5.35
CA ALA A 124 -10.16 -3.48 6.58
C ALA A 124 -10.85 -4.29 7.68
N ASP A 125 -10.13 -4.59 8.77
CA ASP A 125 -10.68 -5.28 9.94
C ASP A 125 -11.52 -4.36 10.82
N PHE A 126 -11.09 -3.10 10.94
CA PHE A 126 -11.76 -2.05 11.73
C PHE A 126 -11.91 -0.78 10.91
N TYR A 127 -12.91 0.03 11.29
CA TYR A 127 -13.20 1.29 10.63
C TYR A 127 -13.39 2.42 11.65
N ILE A 128 -12.87 3.59 11.33
CA ILE A 128 -13.16 4.84 12.02
C ILE A 128 -13.92 5.70 11.05
N CYS A 129 -15.22 5.88 11.29
CA CYS A 129 -16.05 6.75 10.47
C CYS A 129 -15.90 8.18 10.95
N VAL A 130 -15.56 9.09 10.05
CA VAL A 130 -15.46 10.52 10.30
C VAL A 130 -16.40 11.28 9.37
N PRO A 131 -16.99 12.39 9.82
CA PRO A 131 -17.93 13.16 9.00
C PRO A 131 -17.22 13.80 7.80
N THR A 132 -17.96 14.00 6.72
CA THR A 132 -17.45 14.58 5.47
C THR A 132 -16.99 16.02 5.62
N ASP A 133 -17.57 16.77 6.56
CA ASP A 133 -17.25 18.16 6.89
C ASP A 133 -16.08 18.31 7.90
N MET A 134 -15.49 17.19 8.32
CA MET A 134 -14.31 17.23 9.20
C MET A 134 -13.18 18.03 8.54
N THR A 135 -12.65 19.00 9.27
CA THR A 135 -11.53 19.83 8.82
C THR A 135 -10.31 18.98 8.48
N THR A 136 -9.72 19.25 7.33
CA THR A 136 -8.43 18.70 6.92
C THR A 136 -7.32 19.72 7.14
N THR A 137 -6.13 19.28 7.47
CA THR A 137 -4.96 20.14 7.76
C THR A 137 -4.14 20.52 6.53
N TYR A 138 -4.62 20.22 5.33
CA TYR A 138 -4.00 20.57 4.04
C TYR A 138 -5.05 20.91 3.00
#